data_ba0f8bb6a92681841f5c3553b1756c6b
#
_entry.id   ba0f8bb6a92681841f5c3553b1756c6b
#
_cell.length_a   1.000
_cell.length_b   1.000
_cell.length_c   1.000
_cell.angle_alpha   90.00
_cell.angle_beta   90.00
_cell.angle_gamma   90.00
#
_symmetry.space_group_name_H-M   'P 1'
#
loop_
_entity.id
_entity.type
_entity.pdbx_description
1 polymer ?
#
loop_
_entity_poly.entity_id
_entity_poly.type
_entity_poly.pdbx_seq_one_letter_code
_entity_poly.pdbx_strand_id
1 'polypeptide(L)'
;IQAMREIRKFNTTALFYVVSAYDKFDYAKEAIDLGVERYLTKPISKAKIIAAVEEATAKVDTKRNQRSNLLRIQEKLETVIPVVENSFVGSLLFQQEMQVADYYQQLLDIEEKQGYVMIIQFGQSYENGRLVSPVGMNVKAQDFYAELRDIVKSSFSCAVGSIMSNRIPIVVPCALSENPYEERIDLVEQARSLITRLEDRIEAKFRVGIGRVREMQEMERSYREALRALNG
;
A
#
# COMPACT_ATOMS: atom_id res chain seq x y z
N ILE A 1 -12.87 36.99 -15.41
CA ILE A 1 -11.50 36.46 -15.35
C ILE A 1 -10.98 36.45 -13.90
N GLN A 2 -11.05 37.56 -13.15
CA GLN A 2 -10.56 37.64 -11.77
C GLN A 2 -11.25 36.59 -10.85
N ALA A 3 -12.57 36.42 -10.97
CA ALA A 3 -13.28 35.39 -10.21
C ALA A 3 -12.80 33.96 -10.52
N MET A 4 -12.47 33.67 -11.76
CA MET A 4 -11.92 32.37 -12.16
C MET A 4 -10.53 32.12 -11.56
N ARG A 5 -9.67 33.14 -11.51
CA ARG A 5 -8.38 33.05 -10.83
C ARG A 5 -8.53 32.75 -9.35
N GLU A 6 -9.45 33.42 -8.68
CA GLU A 6 -9.72 33.15 -7.26
C GLU A 6 -10.25 31.71 -7.04
N ILE A 7 -11.18 31.26 -7.87
CA ILE A 7 -11.70 29.89 -7.78
C ILE A 7 -10.59 28.85 -8.03
N ARG A 8 -9.69 29.08 -8.99
CA ARG A 8 -8.57 28.16 -9.28
C ARG A 8 -7.64 27.95 -8.09
N LYS A 9 -7.50 28.93 -7.18
CA LYS A 9 -6.63 28.79 -6.00
C LYS A 9 -7.06 27.67 -5.07
N PHE A 10 -8.37 27.39 -4.98
CA PHE A 10 -8.91 26.37 -4.10
C PHE A 10 -9.65 25.24 -4.82
N ASN A 11 -9.97 25.41 -6.11
CA ASN A 11 -10.62 24.37 -6.92
C ASN A 11 -9.99 24.30 -8.31
N THR A 12 -9.03 23.40 -8.47
CA THR A 12 -8.32 23.17 -9.73
C THR A 12 -9.14 22.37 -10.75
N THR A 13 -10.23 21.70 -10.32
CA THR A 13 -11.02 20.81 -11.16
C THR A 13 -12.29 21.44 -11.70
N ALA A 14 -12.64 22.66 -11.26
CA ALA A 14 -13.82 23.39 -11.74
C ALA A 14 -13.78 23.57 -13.26
N LEU A 15 -14.88 23.32 -13.94
CA LEU A 15 -15.04 23.60 -15.38
C LEU A 15 -15.57 25.00 -15.56
N PHE A 16 -14.90 25.81 -16.38
CA PHE A 16 -15.34 27.16 -16.68
C PHE A 16 -15.88 27.25 -18.09
N TYR A 17 -17.10 27.75 -18.21
CA TYR A 17 -17.76 28.13 -19.44
C TYR A 17 -18.03 29.64 -19.38
N VAL A 18 -17.42 30.41 -20.26
CA VAL A 18 -17.53 31.88 -20.27
C VAL A 18 -18.51 32.31 -21.34
N VAL A 19 -19.42 33.20 -20.94
CA VAL A 19 -20.35 33.88 -21.85
C VAL A 19 -20.08 35.37 -21.80
N SER A 20 -19.72 35.97 -22.95
CA SER A 20 -19.33 37.38 -23.04
C SER A 20 -20.01 38.09 -24.21
N ALA A 21 -20.30 39.38 -24.05
CA ALA A 21 -20.72 40.25 -25.15
C ALA A 21 -19.52 40.78 -25.94
N TYR A 22 -18.31 40.61 -25.42
CA TYR A 22 -17.09 41.13 -26.02
C TYR A 22 -16.31 40.05 -26.75
N ASP A 23 -16.01 40.34 -28.02
CA ASP A 23 -15.17 39.47 -28.88
C ASP A 23 -13.71 40.03 -28.90
N LYS A 24 -13.21 40.47 -27.74
CA LYS A 24 -11.82 40.92 -27.64
C LYS A 24 -10.89 39.72 -27.45
N PHE A 25 -9.96 39.61 -28.39
CA PHE A 25 -8.96 38.54 -28.44
C PHE A 25 -8.18 38.38 -27.12
N ASP A 26 -7.89 39.49 -26.43
CA ASP A 26 -7.12 39.48 -25.19
C ASP A 26 -7.86 38.74 -24.04
N TYR A 27 -9.18 38.92 -23.91
CA TYR A 27 -9.97 38.21 -22.90
C TYR A 27 -10.14 36.74 -23.21
N ALA A 28 -10.23 36.39 -24.50
CA ALA A 28 -10.30 35.02 -24.92
C ALA A 28 -8.98 34.28 -24.64
N LYS A 29 -7.84 34.93 -24.92
CA LYS A 29 -6.51 34.40 -24.64
C LYS A 29 -6.31 34.19 -23.14
N GLU A 30 -6.63 35.18 -22.31
CA GLU A 30 -6.52 35.09 -20.86
C GLU A 30 -7.47 33.99 -20.27
N ALA A 31 -8.65 33.79 -20.85
CA ALA A 31 -9.56 32.75 -20.49
C ALA A 31 -8.98 31.35 -20.80
N ILE A 32 -8.32 31.19 -21.94
CA ILE A 32 -7.64 29.95 -22.33
C ILE A 32 -6.52 29.61 -21.33
N ASP A 33 -5.71 30.61 -20.94
CA ASP A 33 -4.64 30.43 -19.96
C ASP A 33 -5.16 30.00 -18.57
N LEU A 34 -6.41 30.34 -18.24
CA LEU A 34 -7.10 29.93 -17.03
C LEU A 34 -7.83 28.57 -17.16
N GLY A 35 -7.68 27.90 -18.30
CA GLY A 35 -8.28 26.61 -18.57
C GLY A 35 -9.81 26.66 -18.68
N VAL A 36 -10.32 27.64 -19.43
CA VAL A 36 -11.74 27.71 -19.80
C VAL A 36 -12.04 26.64 -20.84
N GLU A 37 -13.08 25.84 -20.60
CA GLU A 37 -13.50 24.77 -21.53
C GLU A 37 -14.13 25.33 -22.80
N ARG A 38 -14.92 26.41 -22.66
CA ARG A 38 -15.52 27.13 -23.79
C ARG A 38 -15.69 28.61 -23.49
N TYR A 39 -15.45 29.43 -24.53
CA TYR A 39 -15.75 30.83 -24.56
C TYR A 39 -16.86 31.08 -25.60
N LEU A 40 -18.02 31.59 -25.15
CA LEU A 40 -19.21 31.79 -25.97
C LEU A 40 -19.49 33.30 -26.09
N THR A 41 -19.63 33.81 -27.32
CA THR A 41 -19.95 35.22 -27.58
C THR A 41 -21.45 35.41 -27.76
N LYS A 42 -21.99 36.51 -27.20
CA LYS A 42 -23.38 36.95 -27.40
C LYS A 42 -23.52 37.59 -28.81
N PRO A 43 -24.68 37.38 -29.48
CA PRO A 43 -25.89 36.68 -29.05
C PRO A 43 -25.76 35.16 -29.14
N ILE A 44 -26.25 34.46 -28.11
CA ILE A 44 -26.20 32.99 -28.01
C ILE A 44 -27.62 32.41 -28.20
N SER A 45 -27.74 31.41 -29.05
CA SER A 45 -28.98 30.68 -29.19
C SER A 45 -29.21 29.71 -28.04
N LYS A 46 -30.45 29.43 -27.69
CA LYS A 46 -30.82 28.43 -26.66
C LYS A 46 -30.16 27.07 -26.94
N ALA A 47 -30.09 26.65 -28.17
CA ALA A 47 -29.45 25.39 -28.58
C ALA A 47 -27.95 25.35 -28.23
N LYS A 48 -27.19 26.44 -28.42
CA LYS A 48 -25.77 26.52 -28.05
C LYS A 48 -25.54 26.46 -26.55
N ILE A 49 -26.46 27.05 -25.76
CA ILE A 49 -26.37 26.98 -24.29
C ILE A 49 -26.63 25.55 -23.82
N ILE A 50 -27.68 24.91 -24.35
CA ILE A 50 -28.01 23.50 -24.00
C ILE A 50 -26.84 22.60 -24.35
N ALA A 51 -26.29 22.68 -25.56
CA ALA A 51 -25.13 21.86 -25.95
C ALA A 51 -23.91 22.08 -25.06
N ALA A 52 -23.64 23.32 -24.62
CA ALA A 52 -22.53 23.60 -23.72
C ALA A 52 -22.76 23.01 -22.32
N VAL A 53 -24.00 23.03 -21.82
CA VAL A 53 -24.35 22.42 -20.54
C VAL A 53 -24.29 20.90 -20.61
N GLU A 54 -24.80 20.29 -21.67
CA GLU A 54 -24.71 18.84 -21.90
C GLU A 54 -23.27 18.37 -21.97
N GLU A 55 -22.41 19.09 -22.68
CA GLU A 55 -20.97 18.80 -22.73
C GLU A 55 -20.32 18.93 -21.35
N ALA A 56 -20.63 19.99 -20.62
CA ALA A 56 -20.13 20.18 -19.26
C ALA A 56 -20.53 19.04 -18.33
N THR A 57 -21.80 18.64 -18.37
CA THR A 57 -22.34 17.53 -17.58
C THR A 57 -21.65 16.21 -17.95
N ALA A 58 -21.52 15.90 -19.23
CA ALA A 58 -20.84 14.69 -19.69
C ALA A 58 -19.37 14.65 -19.24
N LYS A 59 -18.65 15.78 -19.28
CA LYS A 59 -17.26 15.87 -18.78
C LYS A 59 -17.16 15.65 -17.27
N VAL A 60 -18.08 16.23 -16.49
CA VAL A 60 -18.14 16.03 -15.04
C VAL A 60 -18.41 14.56 -14.71
N ASP A 61 -19.40 13.95 -15.36
CA ASP A 61 -19.77 12.56 -15.16
C ASP A 61 -18.62 11.59 -15.53
N THR A 62 -17.94 11.86 -16.63
CA THR A 62 -16.77 11.07 -17.05
C THR A 62 -15.67 11.14 -16.00
N LYS A 63 -15.30 12.34 -15.51
CA LYS A 63 -14.28 12.50 -14.47
C LYS A 63 -14.70 11.81 -13.15
N ARG A 64 -15.96 11.93 -12.77
CA ARG A 64 -16.52 11.29 -11.57
C ARG A 64 -16.45 9.77 -11.67
N ASN A 65 -16.84 9.22 -12.82
CA ASN A 65 -16.81 7.78 -13.07
C ASN A 65 -15.37 7.23 -13.09
N GLN A 66 -14.43 7.94 -13.72
CA GLN A 66 -13.02 7.58 -13.69
C GLN A 66 -12.48 7.53 -12.27
N ARG A 67 -12.75 8.57 -11.45
CA ARG A 67 -12.32 8.62 -10.05
C ARG A 67 -12.94 7.48 -9.23
N SER A 68 -14.24 7.22 -9.39
CA SER A 68 -14.94 6.13 -8.72
C SER A 68 -14.37 4.75 -9.12
N ASN A 69 -14.06 4.55 -10.39
CA ASN A 69 -13.44 3.31 -10.86
C ASN A 69 -12.03 3.12 -10.29
N LEU A 70 -11.21 4.18 -10.23
CA LEU A 70 -9.87 4.11 -9.62
C LEU A 70 -9.95 3.73 -8.15
N LEU A 71 -10.83 4.36 -7.38
CA LEU A 71 -11.03 4.02 -5.97
C LEU A 71 -11.46 2.56 -5.80
N ARG A 72 -12.40 2.08 -6.62
CA ARG A 72 -12.85 0.68 -6.58
C ARG A 72 -11.75 -0.32 -6.94
N ILE A 73 -10.87 0.04 -7.87
CA ILE A 73 -9.70 -0.78 -8.20
C ILE A 73 -8.73 -0.79 -7.02
N GLN A 74 -8.47 0.35 -6.42
CA GLN A 74 -7.60 0.47 -5.25
C GLN A 74 -8.12 -0.35 -4.07
N GLU A 75 -9.41 -0.25 -3.71
CA GLU A 75 -10.04 -1.06 -2.67
C GLU A 75 -9.92 -2.57 -2.94
N LYS A 76 -10.09 -3.00 -4.21
CA LYS A 76 -9.90 -4.40 -4.57
C LYS A 76 -8.45 -4.84 -4.41
N LEU A 77 -7.48 -4.01 -4.81
CA LEU A 77 -6.06 -4.32 -4.64
C LEU A 77 -5.68 -4.45 -3.17
N GLU A 78 -6.16 -3.55 -2.32
CA GLU A 78 -5.95 -3.61 -0.86
C GLU A 78 -6.46 -4.92 -0.24
N THR A 79 -7.49 -5.53 -0.82
CA THR A 79 -8.05 -6.80 -0.37
C THR A 79 -7.31 -8.02 -0.96
N VAL A 80 -6.89 -7.94 -2.22
CA VAL A 80 -6.30 -9.06 -2.95
C VAL A 80 -4.81 -9.23 -2.64
N ILE A 81 -4.05 -8.13 -2.53
CA ILE A 81 -2.61 -8.17 -2.26
C ILE A 81 -2.28 -9.01 -1.01
N PRO A 82 -2.94 -8.85 0.14
CA PRO A 82 -2.68 -9.69 1.32
C PRO A 82 -2.86 -11.18 1.08
N VAL A 83 -3.84 -11.56 0.27
CA VAL A 83 -4.10 -12.96 -0.09
C VAL A 83 -2.98 -13.52 -0.95
N VAL A 84 -2.52 -12.75 -1.93
CA VAL A 84 -1.40 -13.12 -2.81
C VAL A 84 -0.10 -13.23 -2.02
N GLU A 85 0.19 -12.26 -1.15
CA GLU A 85 1.38 -12.29 -0.27
C GLU A 85 1.37 -13.51 0.66
N ASN A 86 0.24 -13.79 1.28
CA ASN A 86 0.10 -14.97 2.14
C ASN A 86 0.34 -16.27 1.37
N SER A 87 -0.21 -16.37 0.16
CA SER A 87 -0.01 -17.53 -0.71
C SER A 87 1.44 -17.66 -1.16
N PHE A 88 2.10 -16.54 -1.48
CA PHE A 88 3.53 -16.51 -1.82
C PHE A 88 4.40 -16.98 -0.65
N VAL A 89 4.22 -16.40 0.53
CA VAL A 89 4.94 -16.80 1.75
C VAL A 89 4.71 -18.27 2.04
N GLY A 90 3.46 -18.73 1.98
CA GLY A 90 3.11 -20.14 2.20
C GLY A 90 3.79 -21.09 1.21
N SER A 91 3.85 -20.75 -0.07
CA SER A 91 4.50 -21.57 -1.11
C SER A 91 6.00 -21.72 -0.89
N LEU A 92 6.67 -20.65 -0.43
CA LEU A 92 8.11 -20.65 -0.15
C LEU A 92 8.47 -21.42 1.14
N LEU A 93 7.62 -21.34 2.17
CA LEU A 93 7.93 -21.93 3.48
C LEU A 93 7.56 -23.39 3.63
N PHE A 94 6.54 -23.84 2.88
CA PHE A 94 5.97 -25.20 3.04
C PHE A 94 6.13 -26.07 1.80
N GLN A 95 7.09 -25.74 0.92
CA GLN A 95 7.45 -26.53 -0.25
C GLN A 95 6.25 -26.91 -1.13
N GLN A 96 5.32 -26.00 -1.32
CA GLN A 96 4.37 -26.13 -2.41
C GLN A 96 5.11 -25.96 -3.75
N GLU A 97 4.58 -26.54 -4.81
CA GLU A 97 5.21 -26.58 -6.13
C GLU A 97 5.87 -25.24 -6.50
N MET A 98 7.18 -25.28 -6.86
CA MET A 98 8.03 -24.13 -7.12
C MET A 98 7.47 -23.20 -8.19
N GLN A 99 6.78 -23.76 -9.20
CA GLN A 99 6.12 -22.99 -10.26
C GLN A 99 5.03 -22.04 -9.71
N VAL A 100 4.43 -22.39 -8.59
CA VAL A 100 3.41 -21.56 -7.92
C VAL A 100 4.07 -20.37 -7.21
N ALA A 101 5.23 -20.56 -6.60
CA ALA A 101 5.99 -19.48 -5.98
C ALA A 101 6.46 -18.45 -7.01
N ASP A 102 7.01 -18.90 -8.15
CA ASP A 102 7.43 -18.03 -9.25
C ASP A 102 6.27 -17.19 -9.81
N TYR A 103 5.09 -17.77 -9.92
CA TYR A 103 3.89 -17.05 -10.35
C TYR A 103 3.49 -15.93 -9.37
N TYR A 104 3.47 -16.21 -8.07
CA TYR A 104 3.19 -15.18 -7.06
C TYR A 104 4.27 -14.11 -6.99
N GLN A 105 5.55 -14.48 -7.18
CA GLN A 105 6.66 -13.55 -7.24
C GLN A 105 6.47 -12.53 -8.36
N GLN A 106 6.04 -12.97 -9.54
CA GLN A 106 5.71 -12.09 -10.67
C GLN A 106 4.51 -11.19 -10.37
N LEU A 107 3.45 -11.72 -9.71
CA LEU A 107 2.27 -10.92 -9.35
C LEU A 107 2.58 -9.83 -8.32
N LEU A 108 3.61 -10.00 -7.51
CA LEU A 108 4.04 -9.06 -6.47
C LEU A 108 5.17 -8.13 -6.96
N ASP A 109 5.54 -8.20 -8.25
CA ASP A 109 6.65 -7.44 -8.85
C ASP A 109 7.97 -7.59 -8.06
N ILE A 110 8.25 -8.80 -7.55
CA ILE A 110 9.48 -9.12 -6.83
C ILE A 110 10.51 -9.61 -7.85
N GLU A 111 11.56 -8.81 -8.08
CA GLU A 111 12.64 -9.13 -9.03
C GLU A 111 13.80 -9.86 -8.37
N GLU A 112 13.96 -9.73 -7.07
CA GLU A 112 15.05 -10.29 -6.30
C GLU A 112 14.97 -11.82 -6.26
N LYS A 113 16.11 -12.46 -6.51
CA LYS A 113 16.25 -13.93 -6.46
C LYS A 113 16.61 -14.43 -5.07
N GLN A 114 16.90 -13.52 -4.15
CA GLN A 114 17.33 -13.80 -2.80
C GLN A 114 16.50 -13.01 -1.80
N GLY A 115 16.55 -13.42 -0.55
CA GLY A 115 15.87 -12.79 0.53
C GLY A 115 16.14 -13.49 1.86
N TYR A 116 15.46 -13.07 2.87
CA TYR A 116 15.47 -13.74 4.17
C TYR A 116 14.07 -13.79 4.77
N VAL A 117 13.89 -14.69 5.71
CA VAL A 117 12.65 -14.77 6.49
C VAL A 117 12.84 -14.06 7.81
N MET A 118 11.91 -13.16 8.11
CA MET A 118 11.71 -12.55 9.41
C MET A 118 10.43 -13.13 10.02
N ILE A 119 10.45 -13.46 11.31
CA ILE A 119 9.26 -13.91 12.03
C ILE A 119 8.99 -12.94 13.16
N ILE A 120 7.82 -12.34 13.14
CA ILE A 120 7.33 -11.55 14.26
C ILE A 120 6.50 -12.48 15.15
N GLN A 121 6.93 -12.62 16.40
CA GLN A 121 6.18 -13.32 17.43
C GLN A 121 5.55 -12.27 18.34
N PHE A 122 4.25 -12.42 18.59
CA PHE A 122 3.49 -11.58 19.51
C PHE A 122 2.98 -12.39 20.70
N GLY A 123 2.86 -11.68 21.81
CA GLY A 123 2.25 -12.23 23.03
C GLY A 123 3.23 -12.95 23.94
N GLN A 124 3.19 -12.52 25.10
CA GLN A 124 3.14 -13.06 26.46
C GLN A 124 2.59 -11.91 27.31
N SER A 125 1.32 -11.54 27.12
CA SER A 125 0.68 -10.63 28.02
C SER A 125 0.16 -11.41 29.22
N TYR A 126 0.55 -10.99 30.41
CA TYR A 126 -0.07 -11.41 31.64
C TYR A 126 -1.26 -10.49 31.91
N GLU A 127 -2.48 -10.97 31.70
CA GLU A 127 -3.67 -10.29 32.22
C GLU A 127 -3.95 -10.84 33.63
N ASN A 128 -3.92 -9.96 34.63
CA ASN A 128 -4.20 -10.32 36.04
C ASN A 128 -3.31 -11.46 36.62
N GLY A 129 -2.04 -11.54 36.21
CA GLY A 129 -1.11 -12.56 36.69
C GLY A 129 -1.31 -13.96 36.08
N ARG A 130 -2.17 -14.10 35.06
CA ARG A 130 -2.37 -15.33 34.31
C ARG A 130 -1.89 -15.17 32.87
N LEU A 131 -1.19 -16.19 32.34
CA LEU A 131 -0.86 -16.27 30.90
C LEU A 131 -2.15 -16.28 30.09
N VAL A 132 -2.29 -15.33 29.18
CA VAL A 132 -3.39 -15.31 28.22
C VAL A 132 -3.27 -16.54 27.32
N SER A 133 -4.35 -17.29 27.16
CA SER A 133 -4.34 -18.49 26.33
C SER A 133 -3.99 -18.16 24.87
N PRO A 134 -3.25 -19.03 24.16
CA PRO A 134 -2.93 -18.81 22.75
C PRO A 134 -4.16 -18.56 21.86
N VAL A 135 -5.31 -19.11 22.21
CA VAL A 135 -6.57 -18.93 21.48
C VAL A 135 -7.12 -17.50 21.65
N GLY A 136 -7.10 -16.96 22.88
CA GLY A 136 -7.53 -15.57 23.13
C GLY A 136 -6.64 -14.54 22.44
N MET A 137 -5.36 -14.87 22.26
CA MET A 137 -4.40 -14.01 21.56
C MET A 137 -4.59 -14.04 20.04
N ASN A 138 -4.98 -15.16 19.45
CA ASN A 138 -5.28 -15.22 18.01
C ASN A 138 -6.51 -14.40 17.63
N VAL A 139 -7.51 -14.31 18.49
CA VAL A 139 -8.68 -13.43 18.24
C VAL A 139 -8.24 -11.97 18.29
N LYS A 140 -7.53 -11.56 19.34
CA LYS A 140 -6.96 -10.19 19.42
C LYS A 140 -5.97 -9.87 18.28
N ALA A 141 -5.24 -10.87 17.79
CA ALA A 141 -4.27 -10.70 16.72
C ALA A 141 -4.93 -10.34 15.37
N GLN A 142 -6.13 -10.85 15.11
CA GLN A 142 -6.88 -10.46 13.91
C GLN A 142 -7.28 -8.99 13.94
N ASP A 143 -7.53 -8.41 15.12
CA ASP A 143 -7.90 -7.01 15.26
C ASP A 143 -6.74 -6.06 14.92
N PHE A 144 -5.51 -6.44 15.22
CA PHE A 144 -4.34 -5.60 14.94
C PHE A 144 -3.51 -6.05 13.71
N TYR A 145 -3.87 -7.15 13.05
CA TYR A 145 -3.07 -7.69 11.94
C TYR A 145 -2.90 -6.70 10.79
N ALA A 146 -3.95 -5.97 10.44
CA ALA A 146 -3.89 -4.97 9.38
C ALA A 146 -2.91 -3.84 9.74
N GLU A 147 -2.99 -3.31 10.97
CA GLU A 147 -2.08 -2.27 11.45
C GLU A 147 -0.63 -2.76 11.54
N LEU A 148 -0.41 -3.97 12.05
CA LEU A 148 0.91 -4.59 12.08
C LEU A 148 1.49 -4.70 10.67
N ARG A 149 0.70 -5.18 9.72
CA ARG A 149 1.10 -5.33 8.32
C ARG A 149 1.51 -3.98 7.72
N ASP A 150 0.75 -2.92 7.97
CA ASP A 150 1.05 -1.57 7.48
C ASP A 150 2.36 -1.02 8.09
N ILE A 151 2.58 -1.22 9.38
CA ILE A 151 3.83 -0.83 10.06
C ILE A 151 5.02 -1.59 9.45
N VAL A 152 4.89 -2.89 9.24
CA VAL A 152 5.95 -3.72 8.65
C VAL A 152 6.27 -3.25 7.22
N LYS A 153 5.26 -3.07 6.39
CA LYS A 153 5.43 -2.66 4.99
C LYS A 153 5.96 -1.23 4.84
N SER A 154 5.74 -0.37 5.83
CA SER A 154 6.35 0.97 5.85
C SER A 154 7.85 0.93 6.20
N SER A 155 8.35 -0.18 6.76
CA SER A 155 9.75 -0.38 7.13
C SER A 155 10.52 -1.25 6.15
N PHE A 156 9.84 -2.21 5.52
CA PHE A 156 10.44 -3.20 4.63
C PHE A 156 9.62 -3.38 3.35
N SER A 157 10.31 -3.49 2.21
CA SER A 157 9.70 -4.04 1.00
C SER A 157 9.60 -5.55 1.18
N CYS A 158 8.42 -6.09 1.47
CA CYS A 158 8.27 -7.47 1.91
C CYS A 158 6.90 -8.05 1.57
N ALA A 159 6.80 -9.38 1.62
CA ALA A 159 5.55 -10.11 1.60
C ALA A 159 5.23 -10.61 3.01
N VAL A 160 4.02 -10.31 3.49
CA VAL A 160 3.58 -10.65 4.85
C VAL A 160 2.67 -11.87 4.80
N GLY A 161 3.04 -12.94 5.52
CA GLY A 161 2.24 -14.16 5.63
C GLY A 161 1.11 -14.04 6.66
N SER A 162 0.28 -15.06 6.73
CA SER A 162 -0.81 -15.12 7.70
C SER A 162 -0.33 -15.39 9.13
N ILE A 163 -1.21 -15.13 10.07
CA ILE A 163 -0.99 -15.48 11.48
C ILE A 163 -0.96 -17.01 11.64
N MET A 164 0.14 -17.51 12.18
CA MET A 164 0.36 -18.92 12.48
C MET A 164 0.56 -19.08 13.99
N SER A 165 -0.48 -19.42 14.72
CA SER A 165 -0.53 -19.37 16.18
C SER A 165 -0.28 -17.93 16.70
N ASN A 166 0.90 -17.64 17.21
CA ASN A 166 1.29 -16.31 17.66
C ASN A 166 2.48 -15.76 16.86
N ARG A 167 2.64 -16.17 15.62
CA ARG A 167 3.75 -15.81 14.74
C ARG A 167 3.25 -15.38 13.39
N ILE A 168 3.94 -14.43 12.79
CA ILE A 168 3.68 -13.93 11.46
C ILE A 168 5.00 -14.06 10.69
N PRO A 169 5.09 -14.97 9.71
CA PRO A 169 6.26 -15.06 8.85
C PRO A 169 6.22 -13.95 7.79
N ILE A 170 7.37 -13.40 7.48
CA ILE A 170 7.56 -12.32 6.51
C ILE A 170 8.73 -12.70 5.64
N VAL A 171 8.57 -12.64 4.34
CA VAL A 171 9.66 -12.79 3.37
C VAL A 171 10.09 -11.42 2.92
N VAL A 172 11.36 -11.11 3.14
CA VAL A 172 11.98 -9.85 2.73
C VAL A 172 12.95 -10.12 1.59
N PRO A 173 12.57 -9.77 0.35
CA PRO A 173 13.48 -9.83 -0.79
C PRO A 173 14.64 -8.85 -0.59
N CYS A 174 15.84 -9.23 -0.96
CA CYS A 174 17.01 -8.35 -0.91
C CYS A 174 18.03 -8.74 -1.99
N ALA A 175 18.85 -7.76 -2.38
CA ALA A 175 20.01 -8.00 -3.21
C ALA A 175 21.14 -8.62 -2.38
N LEU A 176 22.12 -9.25 -3.05
CA LEU A 176 23.35 -9.70 -2.38
C LEU A 176 24.11 -8.50 -1.84
N SER A 177 24.44 -8.55 -0.56
CA SER A 177 25.33 -7.58 0.06
C SER A 177 26.80 -7.93 -0.18
N GLU A 178 27.60 -6.91 -0.47
CA GLU A 178 29.06 -7.04 -0.54
C GLU A 178 29.67 -7.24 0.86
N ASN A 179 28.98 -6.78 1.92
CA ASN A 179 29.42 -6.91 3.31
C ASN A 179 28.34 -7.54 4.20
N PRO A 180 28.26 -8.87 4.28
CA PRO A 180 27.24 -9.56 5.07
C PRO A 180 27.25 -9.26 6.58
N TYR A 181 28.37 -8.76 7.10
CA TYR A 181 28.50 -8.42 8.52
C TYR A 181 27.79 -7.09 8.84
N GLU A 182 28.04 -6.06 8.06
CA GLU A 182 27.37 -4.76 8.20
C GLU A 182 25.87 -4.89 7.96
N GLU A 183 25.49 -5.58 6.90
CA GLU A 183 24.08 -5.87 6.61
C GLU A 183 23.36 -6.49 7.82
N ARG A 184 24.02 -7.43 8.50
CA ARG A 184 23.42 -8.07 9.68
C ARG A 184 23.24 -7.11 10.85
N ILE A 185 24.15 -6.16 11.06
CA ILE A 185 24.01 -5.13 12.08
C ILE A 185 22.82 -4.23 11.76
N ASP A 186 22.73 -3.76 10.52
CA ASP A 186 21.65 -2.90 10.06
C ASP A 186 20.27 -3.58 10.17
N LEU A 187 20.19 -4.86 9.84
CA LEU A 187 18.97 -5.65 10.00
C LEU A 187 18.53 -5.77 11.46
N VAL A 188 19.47 -5.93 12.39
CA VAL A 188 19.16 -5.99 13.83
C VAL A 188 18.66 -4.62 14.32
N GLU A 189 19.24 -3.52 13.87
CA GLU A 189 18.82 -2.17 14.23
C GLU A 189 17.43 -1.85 13.67
N GLN A 190 17.18 -2.21 12.40
CA GLN A 190 15.87 -2.08 11.77
C GLN A 190 14.81 -2.90 12.50
N ALA A 191 15.11 -4.14 12.89
CA ALA A 191 14.21 -4.99 13.65
C ALA A 191 13.89 -4.41 15.04
N ARG A 192 14.87 -3.80 15.74
CA ARG A 192 14.63 -3.12 17.01
C ARG A 192 13.71 -1.90 16.83
N SER A 193 13.94 -1.10 15.80
CA SER A 193 13.09 0.03 15.47
C SER A 193 11.67 -0.43 15.15
N LEU A 194 11.52 -1.53 14.40
CA LEU A 194 10.23 -2.13 14.10
C LEU A 194 9.50 -2.56 15.37
N ILE A 195 10.15 -3.26 16.28
CA ILE A 195 9.55 -3.68 17.57
C ILE A 195 9.05 -2.47 18.35
N THR A 196 9.86 -1.42 18.48
CA THR A 196 9.43 -0.18 19.17
C THR A 196 8.18 0.41 18.53
N ARG A 197 8.14 0.53 17.20
CA ARG A 197 6.98 1.07 16.48
C ARG A 197 5.72 0.20 16.62
N LEU A 198 5.88 -1.12 16.69
CA LEU A 198 4.78 -2.03 16.93
C LEU A 198 4.24 -1.89 18.35
N GLU A 199 5.12 -1.83 19.36
CA GLU A 199 4.73 -1.71 20.78
C GLU A 199 4.15 -0.33 21.11
N ASP A 200 4.49 0.72 20.36
CA ASP A 200 3.90 2.06 20.50
C ASP A 200 2.45 2.15 19.98
N ARG A 201 2.10 1.29 19.04
CA ARG A 201 0.80 1.32 18.38
C ARG A 201 -0.13 0.19 18.82
N ILE A 202 0.44 -0.96 19.10
CA ILE A 202 -0.31 -2.20 19.39
C ILE A 202 -0.01 -2.61 20.83
N GLU A 203 -1.05 -2.78 21.63
CA GLU A 203 -0.94 -3.20 23.03
C GLU A 203 -0.56 -4.70 23.13
N ALA A 204 0.66 -5.02 22.69
CA ALA A 204 1.24 -6.35 22.75
C ALA A 204 2.76 -6.27 22.86
N LYS A 205 3.40 -7.35 23.35
CA LYS A 205 4.85 -7.49 23.30
C LYS A 205 5.26 -8.26 22.07
N PHE A 206 6.34 -7.81 21.43
CA PHE A 206 6.84 -8.39 20.21
C PHE A 206 8.27 -8.89 20.34
N ARG A 207 8.55 -9.98 19.65
CA ARG A 207 9.90 -10.51 19.42
C ARG A 207 10.08 -10.75 17.93
N VAL A 208 11.29 -10.55 17.43
CA VAL A 208 11.62 -10.76 16.02
C VAL A 208 12.78 -11.74 15.92
N GLY A 209 12.60 -12.77 15.12
CA GLY A 209 13.66 -13.68 14.70
C GLY A 209 13.96 -13.49 13.22
N ILE A 210 15.24 -13.44 12.85
CA ILE A 210 15.68 -13.22 11.47
C ILE A 210 16.55 -14.40 11.03
N GLY A 211 16.19 -14.98 9.88
CA GLY A 211 17.00 -16.00 9.21
C GLY A 211 18.10 -15.39 8.35
N ARG A 212 18.95 -16.23 7.79
CA ARG A 212 20.01 -15.78 6.86
C ARG A 212 19.44 -15.50 5.48
N VAL A 213 20.09 -14.60 4.75
CA VAL A 213 19.84 -14.38 3.33
C VAL A 213 20.11 -15.67 2.56
N ARG A 214 19.20 -16.05 1.69
CA ARG A 214 19.25 -17.25 0.88
C ARG A 214 18.56 -17.03 -0.47
N GLU A 215 18.74 -17.93 -1.40
CA GLU A 215 17.92 -17.95 -2.61
C GLU A 215 16.44 -18.19 -2.27
N MET A 216 15.52 -17.65 -3.07
CA MET A 216 14.08 -17.77 -2.82
C MET A 216 13.62 -19.23 -2.70
N GLN A 217 14.29 -20.14 -3.38
CA GLN A 217 14.05 -21.58 -3.32
C GLN A 217 14.44 -22.21 -1.97
N GLU A 218 15.25 -21.54 -1.17
CA GLU A 218 15.73 -22.00 0.13
C GLU A 218 15.11 -21.25 1.32
N MET A 219 14.00 -20.51 1.13
CA MET A 219 13.35 -19.73 2.17
C MET A 219 12.88 -20.59 3.36
N GLU A 220 12.56 -21.86 3.16
CA GLU A 220 12.27 -22.79 4.27
C GLU A 220 13.46 -22.89 5.24
N ARG A 221 14.70 -22.88 4.75
CA ARG A 221 15.89 -22.90 5.62
C ARG A 221 16.04 -21.62 6.40
N SER A 222 15.84 -20.46 5.74
CA SER A 222 15.83 -19.15 6.41
C SER A 222 14.74 -19.08 7.47
N TYR A 223 13.55 -19.62 7.21
CA TYR A 223 12.46 -19.71 8.18
C TYR A 223 12.85 -20.52 9.43
N ARG A 224 13.48 -21.69 9.25
CA ARG A 224 13.95 -22.51 10.39
C ARG A 224 15.01 -21.78 11.23
N GLU A 225 15.88 -21.00 10.59
CA GLU A 225 16.89 -20.18 11.26
C GLU A 225 16.23 -19.03 12.05
N ALA A 226 15.23 -18.34 11.47
CA ALA A 226 14.45 -17.33 12.15
C ALA A 226 13.72 -17.88 13.38
N LEU A 227 13.15 -19.10 13.28
CA LEU A 227 12.53 -19.78 14.41
C LEU A 227 13.54 -20.10 15.54
N ARG A 228 14.75 -20.51 15.19
CA ARG A 228 15.80 -20.77 16.19
C ARG A 228 16.22 -19.47 16.89
N ALA A 229 16.33 -18.38 16.16
CA ALA A 229 16.66 -17.05 16.71
C ALA A 229 15.60 -16.54 17.70
N LEU A 230 14.33 -16.94 17.55
CA LEU A 230 13.28 -16.61 18.52
C LEU A 230 13.36 -17.42 19.82
N ASN A 231 13.94 -18.61 19.79
CA ASN A 231 13.96 -19.55 20.91
C ASN A 231 15.27 -19.51 21.71
N GLY A 232 16.27 -18.77 21.22
CA GLY A 232 17.56 -18.54 21.91
C GLY A 232 17.57 -17.22 22.64
#